data_da95cdbb9565b301affbcba79ea772df
#
_entry.id   da95cdbb9565b301affbcba79ea772df
#
_cell.length_a   1.000
_cell.length_b   1.000
_cell.length_c   1.000
_cell.angle_alpha   90.00
_cell.angle_beta   90.00
_cell.angle_gamma   90.00
#
_symmetry.space_group_name_H-M   'P 1'
#
loop_
_entity.id
_entity.type
_entity.pdbx_description
1 polymer ?
#
loop_
_entity_poly.entity_id
_entity_poly.type
_entity_poly.pdbx_seq_one_letter_code
_entity_poly.pdbx_strand_id
1 'polypeptide(L)'
;MELQQLCEGIGLPEDAYQKMMKEKEALNLSEMEKQMGRLTEAKTAAEAYRQLENCLGRDEEHMKMLACQLVCVCRDYDRYKEKGISDEIYFDTMKCFTRFLGECRERTGTVVFDRGWWTYRQVSMTLFRIGELEYEMCRFSGKKAISIHIPSDADFTPEKVQESLKKAGEFLEKIYPDFADAKYLWGKKTWNGRS
;
A
#
# COMPACT_ATOMS: atom_id res chain seq x y z
N MET A 1 1.32 12.38 -11.24
CA MET A 1 2.37 12.77 -10.26
C MET A 1 3.72 12.19 -10.71
N GLU A 2 4.80 12.95 -10.55
CA GLU A 2 6.14 12.45 -10.85
C GLU A 2 6.65 11.52 -9.73
N LEU A 3 7.42 10.49 -10.09
CA LEU A 3 7.92 9.49 -9.14
C LEU A 3 8.82 10.12 -8.05
N GLN A 4 9.64 11.09 -8.41
CA GLN A 4 10.49 11.81 -7.46
C GLN A 4 9.63 12.55 -6.42
N GLN A 5 8.59 13.26 -6.85
CA GLN A 5 7.67 13.97 -5.96
C GLN A 5 6.98 13.02 -4.96
N LEU A 6 6.56 11.84 -5.43
CA LEU A 6 6.00 10.82 -4.55
C LEU A 6 7.03 10.38 -3.52
N CYS A 7 8.24 9.99 -3.97
CA CYS A 7 9.29 9.49 -3.09
C CYS A 7 9.71 10.52 -2.03
N GLU A 8 9.82 11.81 -2.41
CA GLU A 8 10.05 12.91 -1.47
C GLU A 8 8.87 13.06 -0.48
N GLY A 9 7.63 13.04 -0.99
CA GLY A 9 6.41 13.22 -0.19
C GLY A 9 6.18 12.12 0.85
N ILE A 10 6.62 10.88 0.57
CA ILE A 10 6.55 9.76 1.52
C ILE A 10 7.82 9.61 2.37
N GLY A 11 8.84 10.45 2.15
CA GLY A 11 10.11 10.39 2.87
C GLY A 11 10.91 9.12 2.57
N LEU A 12 10.90 8.66 1.32
CA LEU A 12 11.66 7.47 0.92
C LEU A 12 13.16 7.71 1.18
N PRO A 13 13.89 6.83 1.90
CA PRO A 13 15.31 6.98 2.16
C PRO A 13 16.12 7.06 0.85
N GLU A 14 17.10 7.97 0.81
CA GLU A 14 17.89 8.26 -0.40
C GLU A 14 18.57 7.00 -0.97
N ASP A 15 19.15 6.18 -0.12
CA ASP A 15 19.81 4.93 -0.56
C ASP A 15 18.81 3.91 -1.14
N ALA A 16 17.58 3.84 -0.60
CA ALA A 16 16.49 3.03 -1.16
C ALA A 16 16.04 3.61 -2.51
N TYR A 17 15.91 4.94 -2.61
CA TYR A 17 15.57 5.62 -3.85
C TYR A 17 16.59 5.33 -4.95
N GLN A 18 17.87 5.48 -4.67
CA GLN A 18 18.94 5.24 -5.65
C GLN A 18 18.99 3.76 -6.11
N LYS A 19 18.84 2.81 -5.19
CA LYS A 19 18.77 1.39 -5.53
C LYS A 19 17.56 1.09 -6.43
N MET A 20 16.40 1.59 -6.04
CA MET A 20 15.13 1.41 -6.78
C MET A 20 15.22 2.04 -8.17
N MET A 21 15.80 3.25 -8.31
CA MET A 21 15.94 3.91 -9.61
C MET A 21 16.90 3.15 -10.54
N LYS A 22 18.00 2.63 -10.02
CA LYS A 22 18.94 1.78 -10.80
C LYS A 22 18.22 0.54 -11.36
N GLU A 23 17.43 -0.16 -10.53
CA GLU A 23 16.67 -1.31 -10.97
C GLU A 23 15.57 -0.92 -11.97
N LYS A 24 14.89 0.21 -11.74
CA LYS A 24 13.85 0.73 -12.64
C LYS A 24 14.39 1.05 -14.02
N GLU A 25 15.59 1.63 -14.13
CA GLU A 25 16.24 1.94 -15.42
C GLU A 25 16.59 0.69 -16.22
N ALA A 26 16.91 -0.42 -15.52
CA ALA A 26 17.20 -1.70 -16.12
C ALA A 26 15.93 -2.49 -16.55
N LEU A 27 14.74 -2.07 -16.07
CA LEU A 27 13.48 -2.74 -16.37
C LEU A 27 12.86 -2.26 -17.69
N ASN A 28 12.39 -3.19 -18.49
CA ASN A 28 11.47 -2.88 -19.59
C ASN A 28 10.03 -2.87 -19.07
N LEU A 29 9.59 -1.72 -18.51
CA LEU A 29 8.24 -1.59 -17.93
C LEU A 29 7.13 -1.89 -18.92
N SER A 30 7.35 -1.74 -20.24
CA SER A 30 6.33 -2.03 -21.25
C SER A 30 5.95 -3.51 -21.31
N GLU A 31 6.88 -4.41 -20.99
CA GLU A 31 6.61 -5.85 -20.90
C GLU A 31 5.75 -6.21 -19.68
N MET A 32 5.72 -5.35 -18.66
CA MET A 32 4.99 -5.54 -17.39
C MET A 32 3.68 -4.74 -17.33
N GLU A 33 3.39 -3.94 -18.36
CA GLU A 33 2.27 -2.99 -18.38
C GLU A 33 0.93 -3.68 -18.05
N LYS A 34 0.70 -4.88 -18.60
CA LYS A 34 -0.51 -5.66 -18.33
C LYS A 34 -0.65 -6.02 -16.85
N GLN A 35 0.42 -6.49 -16.22
CA GLN A 35 0.41 -6.87 -14.81
C GLN A 35 0.30 -5.64 -13.91
N MET A 36 1.01 -4.56 -14.24
CA MET A 36 0.96 -3.29 -13.52
C MET A 36 -0.45 -2.68 -13.57
N GLY A 37 -1.12 -2.67 -14.74
CA GLY A 37 -2.50 -2.20 -14.84
C GLY A 37 -3.47 -3.06 -14.03
N ARG A 38 -3.29 -4.39 -13.99
CA ARG A 38 -4.11 -5.28 -13.16
C ARG A 38 -3.81 -5.16 -11.66
N LEU A 39 -2.61 -4.71 -11.30
CA LEU A 39 -2.20 -4.48 -9.91
C LEU A 39 -2.98 -3.33 -9.26
N THR A 40 -3.41 -2.35 -10.05
CA THR A 40 -4.18 -1.20 -9.56
C THR A 40 -5.69 -1.51 -9.40
N GLU A 41 -6.13 -2.71 -9.81
CA GLU A 41 -7.54 -3.12 -9.77
C GLU A 41 -7.81 -4.09 -8.61
N ALA A 42 -8.71 -3.71 -7.70
CA ALA A 42 -9.04 -4.45 -6.47
C ALA A 42 -9.28 -5.96 -6.68
N LYS A 43 -9.95 -6.34 -7.79
CA LYS A 43 -10.31 -7.73 -8.09
C LYS A 43 -9.13 -8.59 -8.56
N THR A 44 -8.10 -7.98 -9.12
CA THR A 44 -6.99 -8.69 -9.77
C THR A 44 -5.64 -8.45 -9.12
N ALA A 45 -5.53 -7.48 -8.20
CA ALA A 45 -4.27 -7.03 -7.62
C ALA A 45 -3.43 -8.16 -7.00
N ALA A 46 -4.03 -9.03 -6.20
CA ALA A 46 -3.32 -10.14 -5.55
C ALA A 46 -2.74 -11.15 -6.54
N GLU A 47 -3.47 -11.43 -7.63
CA GLU A 47 -2.98 -12.31 -8.71
C GLU A 47 -1.92 -11.60 -9.55
N ALA A 48 -2.17 -10.33 -9.89
CA ALA A 48 -1.24 -9.51 -10.66
C ALA A 48 0.09 -9.32 -9.94
N TYR A 49 0.09 -9.16 -8.61
CA TYR A 49 1.31 -9.15 -7.79
C TYR A 49 2.15 -10.40 -8.02
N ARG A 50 1.56 -11.59 -7.91
CA ARG A 50 2.27 -12.87 -8.11
C ARG A 50 2.79 -13.03 -9.54
N GLN A 51 2.00 -12.60 -10.53
CA GLN A 51 2.44 -12.63 -11.93
C GLN A 51 3.58 -11.66 -12.19
N LEU A 52 3.51 -10.46 -11.61
CA LEU A 52 4.57 -9.45 -11.72
C LEU A 52 5.87 -9.96 -11.05
N GLU A 53 5.79 -10.55 -9.86
CA GLU A 53 6.93 -11.15 -9.17
C GLU A 53 7.64 -12.21 -10.04
N ASN A 54 6.88 -13.06 -10.73
CA ASN A 54 7.45 -14.02 -11.68
C ASN A 54 8.10 -13.35 -12.91
N CYS A 55 7.51 -12.27 -13.43
CA CYS A 55 8.07 -11.53 -14.57
C CYS A 55 9.36 -10.78 -14.23
N LEU A 56 9.49 -10.29 -13.00
CA LEU A 56 10.66 -9.54 -12.55
C LEU A 56 11.92 -10.42 -12.41
N GLY A 57 11.75 -11.73 -12.33
CA GLY A 57 12.87 -12.66 -12.17
C GLY A 57 13.62 -12.43 -10.86
N ARG A 58 14.95 -12.49 -10.91
CA ARG A 58 15.79 -12.28 -9.73
C ARG A 58 15.70 -10.84 -9.24
N ASP A 59 15.19 -10.64 -8.02
CA ASP A 59 14.98 -9.36 -7.33
C ASP A 59 15.22 -9.54 -5.82
N GLU A 60 16.47 -9.76 -5.43
CA GLU A 60 16.84 -10.17 -4.04
C GLU A 60 16.48 -9.11 -2.99
N GLU A 61 16.60 -7.83 -3.35
CA GLU A 61 16.25 -6.71 -2.47
C GLU A 61 14.80 -6.22 -2.72
N HIS A 62 14.07 -6.82 -3.66
CA HIS A 62 12.73 -6.44 -4.11
C HIS A 62 12.59 -4.98 -4.58
N MET A 63 13.68 -4.40 -5.09
CA MET A 63 13.70 -3.02 -5.58
C MET A 63 12.99 -2.87 -6.92
N LYS A 64 12.96 -3.91 -7.77
CA LYS A 64 12.16 -3.93 -9.00
C LYS A 64 10.68 -3.91 -8.69
N MET A 65 10.24 -4.72 -7.70
CA MET A 65 8.86 -4.73 -7.24
C MET A 65 8.47 -3.38 -6.64
N LEU A 66 9.34 -2.77 -5.82
CA LEU A 66 9.13 -1.43 -5.27
C LEU A 66 8.94 -0.41 -6.39
N ALA A 67 9.81 -0.43 -7.41
CA ALA A 67 9.72 0.47 -8.55
C ALA A 67 8.39 0.33 -9.31
N CYS A 68 7.97 -0.90 -9.60
CA CYS A 68 6.70 -1.17 -10.29
C CYS A 68 5.51 -0.65 -9.49
N GLN A 69 5.46 -0.89 -8.19
CA GLN A 69 4.35 -0.45 -7.34
C GLN A 69 4.32 1.08 -7.20
N LEU A 70 5.46 1.74 -6.98
CA LEU A 70 5.52 3.20 -6.90
C LEU A 70 5.16 3.87 -8.24
N VAL A 71 5.57 3.29 -9.37
CA VAL A 71 5.13 3.78 -10.69
C VAL A 71 3.61 3.63 -10.86
N CYS A 72 3.02 2.52 -10.41
CA CYS A 72 1.57 2.34 -10.45
C CYS A 72 0.83 3.44 -9.66
N VAL A 73 1.24 3.70 -8.43
CA VAL A 73 0.55 4.72 -7.61
C VAL A 73 0.77 6.14 -8.13
N CYS A 74 1.92 6.45 -8.74
CA CYS A 74 2.13 7.73 -9.42
C CYS A 74 1.17 7.93 -10.59
N ARG A 75 1.00 6.90 -11.43
CA ARG A 75 0.08 6.94 -12.58
C ARG A 75 -1.37 7.08 -12.16
N ASP A 76 -1.75 6.43 -11.06
CA ASP A 76 -3.10 6.45 -10.53
C ASP A 76 -3.42 7.66 -9.64
N TYR A 77 -2.49 8.60 -9.46
CA TYR A 77 -2.70 9.77 -8.59
C TYR A 77 -3.94 10.57 -8.98
N ASP A 78 -4.15 10.83 -10.27
CA ASP A 78 -5.33 11.56 -10.75
C ASP A 78 -6.61 10.78 -10.46
N ARG A 79 -6.60 9.47 -10.56
CA ARG A 79 -7.72 8.59 -10.19
C ARG A 79 -8.06 8.68 -8.69
N TYR A 80 -7.05 8.85 -7.80
CA TYR A 80 -7.29 9.15 -6.38
C TYR A 80 -8.01 10.49 -6.22
N LYS A 81 -7.55 11.53 -6.92
CA LYS A 81 -8.17 12.87 -6.89
C LYS A 81 -9.61 12.85 -7.42
N GLU A 82 -9.85 12.19 -8.54
CA GLU A 82 -11.18 12.03 -9.14
C GLU A 82 -12.17 11.33 -8.21
N LYS A 83 -11.70 10.38 -7.41
CA LYS A 83 -12.50 9.76 -6.34
C LYS A 83 -12.77 10.68 -5.14
N GLY A 84 -12.12 11.81 -5.06
CA GLY A 84 -12.24 12.76 -3.94
C GLY A 84 -11.37 12.37 -2.72
N ILE A 85 -10.37 11.52 -2.91
CA ILE A 85 -9.39 11.17 -1.88
C ILE A 85 -8.39 12.33 -1.75
N SER A 86 -8.19 12.83 -0.52
CA SER A 86 -7.29 13.93 -0.25
C SER A 86 -5.82 13.56 -0.41
N ASP A 87 -4.95 14.55 -0.63
CA ASP A 87 -3.50 14.36 -0.64
C ASP A 87 -2.99 13.80 0.69
N GLU A 88 -3.55 14.26 1.81
CA GLU A 88 -3.23 13.75 3.14
C GLU A 88 -3.42 12.22 3.20
N ILE A 89 -4.60 11.72 2.85
CA ILE A 89 -4.91 10.28 2.87
C ILE A 89 -4.04 9.52 1.85
N TYR A 90 -3.81 10.11 0.66
CA TYR A 90 -2.95 9.50 -0.34
C TYR A 90 -1.52 9.32 0.18
N PHE A 91 -0.86 10.40 0.62
CA PHE A 91 0.51 10.33 1.10
C PHE A 91 0.64 9.47 2.36
N ASP A 92 -0.27 9.60 3.32
CA ASP A 92 -0.24 8.78 4.54
C ASP A 92 -0.40 7.29 4.22
N THR A 93 -1.24 6.94 3.25
CA THR A 93 -1.36 5.57 2.76
C THR A 93 -0.07 5.08 2.12
N MET A 94 0.58 5.91 1.29
CA MET A 94 1.81 5.53 0.58
C MET A 94 3.07 5.54 1.47
N LYS A 95 3.05 6.17 2.63
CA LYS A 95 4.13 6.07 3.64
C LYS A 95 4.38 4.62 4.11
N CYS A 96 3.46 3.69 3.83
CA CYS A 96 3.69 2.26 4.11
C CYS A 96 4.96 1.73 3.44
N PHE A 97 5.32 2.22 2.25
CA PHE A 97 6.55 1.83 1.55
C PHE A 97 7.80 2.20 2.36
N THR A 98 7.86 3.43 2.85
CA THR A 98 8.96 3.93 3.69
C THR A 98 9.01 3.20 5.03
N ARG A 99 7.86 3.01 5.68
CA ARG A 99 7.76 2.29 6.95
C ARG A 99 8.31 0.87 6.83
N PHE A 100 7.90 0.11 5.81
CA PHE A 100 8.35 -1.27 5.65
C PHE A 100 9.85 -1.39 5.31
N LEU A 101 10.39 -0.45 4.55
CA LEU A 101 11.85 -0.36 4.34
C LEU A 101 12.59 -0.08 5.65
N GLY A 102 12.06 0.83 6.49
CA GLY A 102 12.59 1.13 7.82
C GLY A 102 12.56 -0.09 8.75
N GLU A 103 11.41 -0.76 8.86
CA GLU A 103 11.24 -1.98 9.67
C GLU A 103 12.21 -3.10 9.23
N CYS A 104 12.39 -3.28 7.91
CA CYS A 104 13.34 -4.26 7.40
C CYS A 104 14.78 -3.90 7.75
N ARG A 105 15.14 -2.62 7.59
CA ARG A 105 16.47 -2.10 7.95
C ARG A 105 16.78 -2.27 9.44
N GLU A 106 15.84 -1.94 10.33
CA GLU A 106 16.00 -2.11 11.77
C GLU A 106 16.20 -3.58 12.15
N ARG A 107 15.50 -4.48 11.50
CA ARG A 107 15.55 -5.93 11.76
C ARG A 107 16.81 -6.61 11.19
N THR A 108 17.27 -6.19 10.00
CA THR A 108 18.29 -6.92 9.22
C THR A 108 19.59 -6.14 8.99
N GLY A 109 19.59 -4.82 9.24
CA GLY A 109 20.69 -3.92 8.88
C GLY A 109 20.78 -3.61 7.39
N THR A 110 19.83 -4.09 6.56
CA THR A 110 19.86 -3.94 5.10
C THR A 110 18.58 -3.28 4.57
N VAL A 111 18.67 -2.69 3.38
CA VAL A 111 17.54 -2.06 2.69
C VAL A 111 16.94 -3.08 1.72
N VAL A 112 15.84 -3.68 2.13
CA VAL A 112 15.07 -4.67 1.34
C VAL A 112 13.60 -4.34 1.44
N PHE A 113 12.88 -4.39 0.34
CA PHE A 113 11.43 -4.20 0.31
C PHE A 113 10.70 -5.55 0.42
N ASP A 114 10.65 -6.13 1.62
CA ASP A 114 10.11 -7.47 1.88
C ASP A 114 8.58 -7.55 2.01
N ARG A 115 7.87 -6.42 1.83
CA ARG A 115 6.41 -6.31 2.02
C ARG A 115 5.61 -6.03 0.74
N GLY A 116 6.17 -6.27 -0.43
CA GLY A 116 5.47 -6.09 -1.70
C GLY A 116 4.16 -6.89 -1.79
N TRP A 117 4.12 -8.08 -1.15
CA TRP A 117 2.93 -8.92 -1.03
C TRP A 117 1.82 -8.31 -0.15
N TRP A 118 2.11 -7.25 0.60
CA TRP A 118 1.14 -6.51 1.40
C TRP A 118 0.68 -5.24 0.68
N THR A 119 1.62 -4.49 0.11
CA THR A 119 1.39 -3.14 -0.41
C THR A 119 0.56 -3.08 -1.69
N TYR A 120 0.32 -4.20 -2.37
CA TYR A 120 -0.63 -4.21 -3.48
C TYR A 120 -2.05 -3.77 -3.06
N ARG A 121 -2.39 -3.84 -1.79
CA ARG A 121 -3.67 -3.37 -1.24
C ARG A 121 -3.78 -1.85 -1.30
N GLN A 122 -2.72 -1.15 -0.95
CA GLN A 122 -2.64 0.30 -1.08
C GLN A 122 -2.65 0.70 -2.56
N VAL A 123 -1.85 0.02 -3.39
CA VAL A 123 -1.79 0.25 -4.85
C VAL A 123 -3.16 0.08 -5.51
N SER A 124 -3.96 -0.90 -5.09
CA SER A 124 -5.29 -1.17 -5.65
C SER A 124 -6.44 -0.42 -4.98
N MET A 125 -6.15 0.58 -4.13
CA MET A 125 -7.14 1.38 -3.40
C MET A 125 -8.11 0.52 -2.56
N THR A 126 -7.63 -0.58 -2.00
CA THR A 126 -8.42 -1.43 -1.10
C THR A 126 -8.05 -1.26 0.37
N LEU A 127 -6.92 -0.62 0.66
CA LEU A 127 -6.45 -0.29 1.99
C LEU A 127 -5.96 1.15 2.04
N PHE A 128 -6.39 1.89 3.06
CA PHE A 128 -6.03 3.28 3.28
C PHE A 128 -5.57 3.51 4.72
N ARG A 129 -4.55 4.35 4.92
CA ARG A 129 -4.25 4.93 6.22
C ARG A 129 -5.08 6.18 6.43
N ILE A 130 -5.85 6.20 7.53
CA ILE A 130 -6.69 7.35 7.91
C ILE A 130 -6.42 7.63 9.39
N GLY A 131 -5.66 8.69 9.65
CA GLY A 131 -5.10 8.94 10.98
C GLY A 131 -4.12 7.82 11.38
N GLU A 132 -4.30 7.27 12.57
CA GLU A 132 -3.34 6.29 13.12
C GLU A 132 -3.54 4.86 12.62
N LEU A 133 -4.69 4.54 12.02
CA LEU A 133 -5.03 3.17 11.64
C LEU A 133 -5.12 2.98 10.13
N GLU A 134 -4.98 1.74 9.71
CA GLU A 134 -5.21 1.32 8.31
C GLU A 134 -6.52 0.55 8.19
N TYR A 135 -7.30 0.85 7.16
CA TYR A 135 -8.63 0.30 6.90
C TYR A 135 -8.66 -0.41 5.57
N GLU A 136 -8.83 -1.73 5.59
CA GLU A 136 -8.91 -2.57 4.39
C GLU A 136 -10.36 -2.93 4.10
N MET A 137 -10.84 -2.57 2.93
CA MET A 137 -12.14 -3.02 2.41
C MET A 137 -12.02 -4.47 1.96
N CYS A 138 -12.71 -5.37 2.64
CA CYS A 138 -12.60 -6.80 2.41
C CYS A 138 -13.97 -7.49 2.43
N ARG A 139 -13.96 -8.82 2.32
CA ARG A 139 -15.12 -9.67 2.55
C ARG A 139 -14.83 -10.66 3.66
N PHE A 140 -15.76 -10.76 4.59
CA PHE A 140 -15.72 -11.76 5.64
C PHE A 140 -17.02 -12.58 5.62
N SER A 141 -16.92 -13.88 5.50
CA SER A 141 -18.09 -14.78 5.35
C SER A 141 -19.06 -14.32 4.24
N GLY A 142 -18.50 -13.88 3.10
CA GLY A 142 -19.27 -13.41 1.93
C GLY A 142 -19.84 -12.00 2.03
N LYS A 143 -19.81 -11.37 3.22
CA LYS A 143 -20.31 -10.01 3.45
C LYS A 143 -19.20 -8.97 3.37
N LYS A 144 -19.54 -7.73 3.00
CA LYS A 144 -18.61 -6.59 3.06
C LYS A 144 -18.17 -6.34 4.50
N ALA A 145 -16.88 -6.11 4.71
CA ALA A 145 -16.29 -5.83 6.00
C ALA A 145 -15.12 -4.85 5.86
N ILE A 146 -14.79 -4.17 6.93
CA ILE A 146 -13.59 -3.33 7.05
C ILE A 146 -12.65 -4.01 8.04
N SER A 147 -11.48 -4.44 7.57
CA SER A 147 -10.42 -4.95 8.44
C SER A 147 -9.57 -3.78 8.91
N ILE A 148 -9.40 -3.65 10.23
CA ILE A 148 -8.56 -2.62 10.84
C ILE A 148 -7.20 -3.21 11.11
N HIS A 149 -6.15 -2.55 10.62
CA HIS A 149 -4.76 -2.89 10.87
C HIS A 149 -4.11 -1.77 11.69
N ILE A 150 -3.19 -2.14 12.56
CA ILE A 150 -2.44 -1.22 13.42
C ILE A 150 -1.02 -1.15 12.85
N PRO A 151 -0.64 -0.03 12.20
CA PRO A 151 0.73 0.19 11.76
C PRO A 151 1.71 0.23 12.93
N SER A 152 2.98 -0.13 12.71
CA SER A 152 4.01 -0.15 13.76
C SER A 152 4.33 1.24 14.33
N ASP A 153 4.06 2.28 13.54
CA ASP A 153 4.28 3.69 13.86
C ASP A 153 3.02 4.41 14.37
N ALA A 154 1.94 3.67 14.69
CA ALA A 154 0.68 4.25 15.16
C ALA A 154 0.79 4.74 16.61
N ASP A 155 0.30 5.96 16.87
CA ASP A 155 -0.01 6.42 18.23
C ASP A 155 -1.36 5.81 18.67
N PHE A 156 -1.29 4.71 19.40
CA PHE A 156 -2.45 3.93 19.80
C PHE A 156 -3.09 4.43 21.10
N THR A 157 -3.09 5.77 21.32
CA THR A 157 -3.85 6.38 22.41
C THR A 157 -5.35 6.36 22.11
N PRO A 158 -6.22 6.24 23.14
CA PRO A 158 -7.67 6.18 22.93
C PRO A 158 -8.22 7.33 22.09
N GLU A 159 -7.74 8.53 22.31
CA GLU A 159 -8.15 9.75 21.61
C GLU A 159 -7.82 9.68 20.12
N LYS A 160 -6.60 9.25 19.79
CA LYS A 160 -6.14 9.11 18.40
C LYS A 160 -6.85 8.00 17.67
N VAL A 161 -7.09 6.89 18.34
CA VAL A 161 -7.86 5.77 17.78
C VAL A 161 -9.30 6.20 17.50
N GLN A 162 -9.95 6.92 18.42
CA GLN A 162 -11.30 7.41 18.24
C GLN A 162 -11.41 8.41 17.09
N GLU A 163 -10.45 9.35 16.97
CA GLU A 163 -10.37 10.29 15.86
C GLU A 163 -10.20 9.57 14.52
N SER A 164 -9.31 8.58 14.45
CA SER A 164 -9.07 7.76 13.25
C SER A 164 -10.33 7.01 12.83
N LEU A 165 -11.05 6.37 13.77
CA LEU A 165 -12.32 5.68 13.51
C LEU A 165 -13.40 6.63 12.97
N LYS A 166 -13.51 7.84 13.53
CA LYS A 166 -14.47 8.85 13.07
C LYS A 166 -14.14 9.28 11.62
N LYS A 167 -12.89 9.65 11.36
CA LYS A 167 -12.43 10.05 10.01
C LYS A 167 -12.63 8.93 8.99
N ALA A 168 -12.41 7.67 9.39
CA ALA A 168 -12.64 6.52 8.51
C ALA A 168 -14.13 6.32 8.18
N GLY A 169 -15.03 6.52 9.13
CA GLY A 169 -16.47 6.51 8.87
C GLY A 169 -16.87 7.55 7.83
N GLU A 170 -16.47 8.81 8.02
CA GLU A 170 -16.73 9.92 7.10
C GLU A 170 -16.15 9.64 5.69
N PHE A 171 -14.92 9.08 5.62
CA PHE A 171 -14.30 8.68 4.37
C PHE A 171 -15.08 7.59 3.64
N LEU A 172 -15.51 6.53 4.35
CA LEU A 172 -16.24 5.44 3.76
C LEU A 172 -17.62 5.89 3.25
N GLU A 173 -18.36 6.66 4.04
CA GLU A 173 -19.65 7.23 3.61
C GLU A 173 -19.51 8.04 2.32
N LYS A 174 -18.47 8.84 2.20
CA LYS A 174 -18.24 9.73 1.06
C LYS A 174 -17.68 9.01 -0.17
N ILE A 175 -16.66 8.17 0.01
CA ILE A 175 -15.84 7.64 -1.08
C ILE A 175 -16.22 6.21 -1.45
N TYR A 176 -16.63 5.43 -0.46
CA TYR A 176 -17.01 4.01 -0.60
C TYR A 176 -18.35 3.71 0.08
N PRO A 177 -19.46 4.36 -0.35
CA PRO A 177 -20.77 4.25 0.32
C PRO A 177 -21.25 2.80 0.41
N ASP A 178 -20.82 1.95 -0.49
CA ASP A 178 -21.05 0.50 -0.46
C ASP A 178 -20.47 -0.21 0.78
N PHE A 179 -19.56 0.42 1.50
CA PHE A 179 -18.91 -0.09 2.72
C PHE A 179 -19.30 0.72 3.97
N ALA A 180 -20.13 1.76 3.87
CA ALA A 180 -20.51 2.61 5.00
C ALA A 180 -21.14 1.80 6.16
N ASP A 181 -21.99 0.81 5.82
CA ASP A 181 -22.62 -0.08 6.80
C ASP A 181 -21.86 -1.40 7.03
N ALA A 182 -20.60 -1.49 6.54
CA ALA A 182 -19.82 -2.70 6.67
C ALA A 182 -19.36 -2.91 8.12
N LYS A 183 -19.32 -4.18 8.53
CA LYS A 183 -18.84 -4.54 9.88
C LYS A 183 -17.34 -4.31 9.99
N TYR A 184 -16.93 -3.59 11.03
CA TYR A 184 -15.50 -3.44 11.38
C TYR A 184 -14.99 -4.70 12.06
N LEU A 185 -13.82 -5.16 11.61
CA LEU A 185 -13.09 -6.32 12.12
C LEU A 185 -11.74 -5.84 12.62
N TRP A 186 -11.46 -5.97 13.90
CA TRP A 186 -10.10 -5.83 14.43
C TRP A 186 -9.30 -7.04 13.98
N GLY A 187 -8.19 -6.79 13.30
CA GLY A 187 -7.35 -7.83 12.76
C GLY A 187 -6.94 -8.81 13.87
N LYS A 188 -7.50 -10.03 13.83
CA LYS A 188 -6.86 -11.15 14.52
C LYS A 188 -5.53 -11.34 13.81
N LYS A 189 -4.42 -11.29 14.56
CA LYS A 189 -3.11 -11.78 14.11
C LYS A 189 -3.26 -13.24 13.67
N THR A 190 -3.66 -13.49 12.44
CA THR A 190 -3.43 -14.77 11.79
C THR A 190 -2.08 -14.72 11.12
N TRP A 191 -1.04 -14.67 11.95
CA TRP A 191 0.31 -15.00 11.51
C TRP A 191 0.36 -16.54 11.44
N ASN A 192 -0.16 -17.12 10.38
CA ASN A 192 0.16 -18.51 10.05
C ASN A 192 1.50 -18.50 9.32
N GLY A 193 2.57 -18.50 10.13
CA GLY A 193 3.88 -18.87 9.66
C GLY A 193 3.79 -20.25 8.99
N ARG A 194 4.05 -20.31 7.70
CA ARG A 194 4.51 -21.52 7.05
C ARG A 194 6.03 -21.46 7.06
N SER A 195 6.60 -22.33 7.86
CA SER A 195 7.97 -22.81 7.79
C SER A 195 8.32 -23.30 6.41
#